data_16b7a3da03d32dcf5924fe99adaa0282
#
_entry.id   16b7a3da03d32dcf5924fe99adaa0282
#
_cell.length_a   1.000
_cell.length_b   1.000
_cell.length_c   1.000
_cell.angle_alpha   90.00
_cell.angle_beta   90.00
_cell.angle_gamma   90.00
#
_symmetry.space_group_name_H-M   'P 1'
#
loop_
_entity.id
_entity.type
_entity.pdbx_description
1 polymer ?
#
loop_
_entity_poly.entity_id
_entity_poly.type
_entity_poly.pdbx_seq_one_letter_code
_entity_poly.pdbx_strand_id
1 'polypeptide(L)'
;TQIDFVDELKNKTNMNYNGDLKYYGVVCNTDLSSGGGLHWFCIFMDFTKNPIEIEYFNSSGYDIKNDYYGNKFKTFFINLADNISLNYKPCIFKKVTDIEHQRSDTANCGSYSLYYIWKRLNGTSSEYFANNQIIDEDMESFRKFLWRTHK
;
A
#
# COMPACT_ATOMS: atom_id res chain seq x y z
N THR A 1 12.22 3.05 11.27
CA THR A 1 13.06 2.31 10.29
C THR A 1 12.23 1.26 9.57
N GLN A 2 12.65 0.81 8.39
CA GLN A 2 11.99 -0.28 7.66
C GLN A 2 11.90 -1.57 8.51
N ILE A 3 12.87 -1.78 9.37
CA ILE A 3 12.93 -2.94 10.25
C ILE A 3 11.83 -2.84 11.31
N ASP A 4 11.63 -1.69 11.90
CA ASP A 4 10.61 -1.47 12.93
C ASP A 4 9.20 -1.69 12.37
N PHE A 5 8.95 -1.23 11.15
CA PHE A 5 7.67 -1.43 10.47
C PHE A 5 7.40 -2.92 10.17
N VAL A 6 8.40 -3.63 9.66
CA VAL A 6 8.29 -5.06 9.37
C VAL A 6 8.03 -5.86 10.66
N ASP A 7 8.72 -5.51 11.73
CA ASP A 7 8.53 -6.16 13.02
C ASP A 7 7.18 -5.80 13.65
N GLU A 8 6.73 -4.56 13.52
CA GLU A 8 5.40 -4.16 13.94
C GLU A 8 4.31 -4.90 13.18
N LEU A 9 4.45 -5.03 11.86
CA LEU A 9 3.51 -5.76 11.04
C LEU A 9 3.51 -7.26 11.39
N LYS A 10 4.69 -7.86 11.57
CA LYS A 10 4.81 -9.24 12.04
C LYS A 10 4.15 -9.44 13.40
N ASN A 11 4.40 -8.55 14.34
CA ASN A 11 3.82 -8.63 15.67
C ASN A 11 2.29 -8.51 15.61
N LYS A 12 1.76 -7.60 14.83
CA LYS A 12 0.31 -7.42 14.65
C LYS A 12 -0.35 -8.60 13.95
N THR A 13 0.34 -9.22 13.00
CA THR A 13 -0.19 -10.38 12.26
C THR A 13 0.01 -11.71 12.97
N ASN A 14 1.00 -11.81 13.86
CA ASN A 14 1.24 -13.00 14.68
C ASN A 14 0.46 -12.98 16.00
N MET A 15 0.00 -11.81 16.44
CA MET A 15 -0.77 -11.69 17.68
C MET A 15 -2.23 -12.00 17.40
N ASN A 16 -2.65 -13.16 17.91
CA ASN A 16 -4.05 -13.55 18.09
C ASN A 16 -5.04 -12.77 17.25
N TYR A 17 -5.20 -13.19 16.02
CA TYR A 17 -6.27 -12.73 15.15
C TYR A 17 -7.60 -13.04 15.84
N ASN A 18 -8.12 -12.11 16.62
CA ASN A 18 -9.44 -12.21 17.23
C ASN A 18 -10.56 -11.67 16.34
N GLY A 19 -10.22 -11.31 15.08
CA GLY A 19 -11.16 -10.77 14.12
C GLY A 19 -11.46 -9.28 14.23
N ASP A 20 -10.76 -8.55 15.11
CA ASP A 20 -11.03 -7.12 15.33
C ASP A 20 -10.35 -6.22 14.31
N LEU A 21 -9.24 -6.66 13.71
CA LEU A 21 -8.55 -5.90 12.67
C LEU A 21 -9.24 -6.11 11.32
N LYS A 22 -9.88 -5.06 10.81
CA LYS A 22 -10.55 -5.07 9.49
C LYS A 22 -9.63 -4.61 8.37
N TYR A 23 -8.87 -3.55 8.61
CA TYR A 23 -8.03 -2.90 7.62
C TYR A 23 -6.67 -2.54 8.21
N TYR A 24 -5.65 -2.61 7.38
CA TYR A 24 -4.31 -2.14 7.70
C TYR A 24 -3.71 -1.45 6.48
N GLY A 25 -3.27 -0.22 6.64
CA GLY A 25 -2.66 0.55 5.54
C GLY A 25 -1.31 1.10 5.93
N VAL A 26 -0.37 1.07 5.02
CA VAL A 26 0.97 1.61 5.22
C VAL A 26 1.53 2.19 3.95
N VAL A 27 2.21 3.31 4.08
CA VAL A 27 2.97 3.95 3.00
C VAL A 27 4.43 3.53 3.12
N CYS A 28 4.97 3.01 2.04
CA CYS A 28 6.34 2.48 1.96
C CYS A 28 7.18 3.32 1.01
N ASN A 29 8.45 3.49 1.35
CA ASN A 29 9.44 4.14 0.49
C ASN A 29 10.42 3.11 -0.06
N THR A 30 10.83 3.27 -1.31
CA THR A 30 11.81 2.38 -1.96
C THR A 30 13.25 2.73 -1.61
N ASP A 31 13.48 3.83 -0.91
CA ASP A 31 14.82 4.25 -0.48
C ASP A 31 15.14 3.79 0.94
N LEU A 32 16.40 3.89 1.32
CA LEU A 32 16.83 3.70 2.70
C LEU A 32 16.27 4.81 3.61
N SER A 33 16.13 4.51 4.89
CA SER A 33 15.67 5.48 5.90
C SER A 33 16.58 6.71 6.01
N SER A 34 17.86 6.57 5.62
CA SER A 34 18.82 7.66 5.57
C SER A 34 18.84 8.42 4.24
N GLY A 35 18.08 7.97 3.23
CA GLY A 35 18.02 8.57 1.91
C GLY A 35 16.97 9.69 1.80
N GLY A 36 16.98 10.40 0.67
CA GLY A 36 16.04 11.48 0.38
C GLY A 36 14.64 11.01 -0.07
N GLY A 37 14.44 9.71 -0.22
CA GLY A 37 13.23 9.12 -0.75
C GLY A 37 13.20 9.09 -2.27
N LEU A 38 13.11 7.90 -2.86
CA LEU A 38 13.06 7.72 -4.32
C LEU A 38 11.64 7.63 -4.83
N HIS A 39 10.84 6.76 -4.22
CA HIS A 39 9.46 6.52 -4.65
C HIS A 39 8.62 5.98 -3.50
N TRP A 40 7.39 6.44 -3.42
CA TRP A 40 6.41 5.97 -2.44
C TRP A 40 5.36 5.08 -3.10
N PHE A 41 5.04 4.00 -2.44
CA PHE A 41 3.90 3.13 -2.75
C PHE A 41 3.16 2.79 -1.46
N CYS A 42 2.03 2.11 -1.54
CA CYS A 42 1.35 1.66 -0.33
C CYS A 42 0.94 0.20 -0.39
N ILE A 43 0.76 -0.33 0.80
CA ILE A 43 0.15 -1.64 1.03
C ILE A 43 -1.14 -1.39 1.81
N PHE A 44 -2.21 -2.04 1.38
CA PHE A 44 -3.47 -2.05 2.08
C PHE A 44 -3.92 -3.50 2.28
N MET A 45 -4.23 -3.87 3.51
CA MET A 45 -4.70 -5.21 3.83
C MET A 45 -6.18 -5.15 4.17
N ASP A 46 -6.97 -5.93 3.47
CA ASP A 46 -8.40 -6.04 3.68
C ASP A 46 -8.75 -7.41 4.25
N PHE A 47 -8.95 -7.45 5.56
CA PHE A 47 -9.28 -8.66 6.31
C PHE A 47 -10.77 -9.01 6.23
N THR A 48 -11.60 -8.18 5.62
CA THR A 48 -13.02 -8.44 5.43
C THR A 48 -13.29 -9.30 4.20
N LYS A 49 -12.31 -9.42 3.30
CA LYS A 49 -12.41 -10.23 2.08
C LYS A 49 -12.09 -11.69 2.34
N ASN A 50 -12.62 -12.56 1.48
CA ASN A 50 -12.27 -13.98 1.44
C ASN A 50 -11.96 -14.36 -0.03
N PRO A 51 -10.68 -14.59 -0.41
CA PRO A 51 -9.50 -14.52 0.47
C PRO A 51 -9.20 -13.09 0.95
N ILE A 52 -8.49 -12.99 2.07
CA ILE A 52 -7.90 -11.74 2.54
C ILE A 52 -6.95 -11.25 1.44
N GLU A 53 -6.97 -9.97 1.14
CA GLU A 53 -6.08 -9.38 0.14
C GLU A 53 -5.04 -8.46 0.79
N ILE A 54 -3.77 -8.70 0.43
CA ILE A 54 -2.68 -7.76 0.64
C ILE A 54 -2.50 -7.02 -0.68
N GLU A 55 -2.97 -5.79 -0.72
CA GLU A 55 -3.03 -4.96 -1.93
C GLU A 55 -1.78 -4.11 -2.04
N TYR A 56 -1.04 -4.29 -3.14
CA TYR A 56 0.08 -3.43 -3.50
C TYR A 56 -0.41 -2.39 -4.52
N PHE A 57 -0.36 -1.13 -4.15
CA PHE A 57 -0.72 -0.01 -5.01
C PHE A 57 0.49 0.89 -5.26
N ASN A 58 0.84 1.04 -6.53
CA ASN A 58 1.88 1.94 -7.02
C ASN A 58 1.30 2.84 -8.10
N SER A 59 1.34 4.15 -7.88
CA SER A 59 0.79 5.14 -8.81
C SER A 59 1.44 5.14 -10.20
N SER A 60 2.66 4.61 -10.32
CA SER A 60 3.34 4.43 -11.60
C SER A 60 2.85 3.23 -12.40
N GLY A 61 2.03 2.36 -11.82
CA GLY A 61 1.58 1.12 -12.45
C GLY A 61 2.65 0.03 -12.55
N TYR A 62 3.86 0.29 -12.10
CA TYR A 62 4.94 -0.69 -12.12
C TYR A 62 4.83 -1.68 -10.96
N ASP A 63 5.34 -2.87 -11.18
CA ASP A 63 5.55 -3.86 -10.12
C ASP A 63 6.69 -3.39 -9.19
N ILE A 64 6.79 -4.01 -8.02
CA ILE A 64 7.94 -3.82 -7.13
C ILE A 64 9.21 -4.11 -7.93
N LYS A 65 10.15 -3.16 -7.91
CA LYS A 65 11.40 -3.30 -8.67
C LYS A 65 12.13 -4.59 -8.28
N ASN A 66 12.66 -5.25 -9.29
CA ASN A 66 13.46 -6.46 -9.12
C ASN A 66 14.91 -6.12 -8.71
N ASP A 67 15.05 -5.23 -7.72
CA ASP A 67 16.30 -4.90 -7.06
C ASP A 67 16.33 -5.49 -5.64
N TYR A 68 17.44 -5.30 -4.95
CA TYR A 68 17.63 -5.87 -3.62
C TYR A 68 16.53 -5.47 -2.62
N TYR A 69 16.09 -4.22 -2.64
CA TYR A 69 15.07 -3.72 -1.72
C TYR A 69 13.67 -4.12 -2.17
N GLY A 70 13.39 -4.04 -3.46
CA GLY A 70 12.12 -4.47 -4.03
C GLY A 70 11.87 -5.95 -3.79
N ASN A 71 12.87 -6.80 -3.99
CA ASN A 71 12.78 -8.23 -3.70
C ASN A 71 12.51 -8.52 -2.22
N LYS A 72 13.11 -7.76 -1.31
CA LYS A 72 12.82 -7.90 0.13
C LYS A 72 11.37 -7.58 0.47
N PHE A 73 10.83 -6.49 -0.06
CA PHE A 73 9.43 -6.14 0.13
C PHE A 73 8.50 -7.22 -0.44
N LYS A 74 8.73 -7.61 -1.68
CA LYS A 74 7.90 -8.63 -2.35
C LYS A 74 7.92 -9.96 -1.61
N THR A 75 9.11 -10.45 -1.27
CA THR A 75 9.27 -11.69 -0.51
C THR A 75 8.59 -11.59 0.85
N PHE A 76 8.75 -10.48 1.54
CA PHE A 76 8.11 -10.25 2.83
C PHE A 76 6.58 -10.34 2.75
N PHE A 77 5.96 -9.65 1.80
CA PHE A 77 4.49 -9.63 1.69
C PHE A 77 3.92 -10.96 1.17
N ILE A 78 4.63 -11.66 0.28
CA ILE A 78 4.25 -13.00 -0.16
C ILE A 78 4.34 -13.98 1.02
N ASN A 79 5.42 -13.96 1.79
CA ASN A 79 5.56 -14.80 2.97
C ASN A 79 4.51 -14.47 4.04
N LEU A 80 4.16 -13.20 4.19
CA LEU A 80 3.09 -12.77 5.08
C LEU A 80 1.74 -13.34 4.64
N ALA A 81 1.43 -13.30 3.34
CA ALA A 81 0.21 -13.89 2.80
C ALA A 81 0.15 -15.40 3.05
N ASP A 82 1.26 -16.10 2.83
CA ASP A 82 1.36 -17.54 3.09
C ASP A 82 1.18 -17.86 4.57
N ASN A 83 1.78 -17.07 5.46
CA ASN A 83 1.65 -17.25 6.91
C ASN A 83 0.20 -17.02 7.38
N ILE A 84 -0.46 -15.98 6.90
CA ILE A 84 -1.88 -15.72 7.20
C ILE A 84 -2.74 -16.87 6.68
N SER A 85 -2.46 -17.36 5.48
CA SER A 85 -3.19 -18.49 4.89
C SER A 85 -3.08 -19.76 5.72
N LEU A 86 -1.88 -20.04 6.26
CA LEU A 86 -1.64 -21.22 7.08
C LEU A 86 -2.28 -21.16 8.47
N ASN A 87 -2.33 -19.96 9.06
CA ASN A 87 -2.67 -19.82 10.48
C ASN A 87 -4.04 -19.19 10.73
N TYR A 88 -4.72 -18.65 9.71
CA TYR A 88 -5.98 -17.95 9.90
C TYR A 88 -6.99 -18.19 8.78
N LYS A 89 -6.89 -17.48 7.66
CA LYS A 89 -7.78 -17.58 6.50
C LYS A 89 -6.98 -17.48 5.22
N PRO A 90 -7.51 -17.96 4.08
CA PRO A 90 -6.86 -17.75 2.78
C PRO A 90 -6.53 -16.28 2.57
N CYS A 91 -5.29 -16.01 2.17
CA CYS A 91 -4.75 -14.69 1.94
C CYS A 91 -3.89 -14.67 0.69
N ILE A 92 -4.05 -13.64 -0.13
CA ILE A 92 -3.29 -13.45 -1.36
C ILE A 92 -2.59 -12.09 -1.38
N PHE A 93 -1.44 -12.04 -2.03
CA PHE A 93 -0.77 -10.79 -2.39
C PHE A 93 -1.21 -10.39 -3.80
N LYS A 94 -1.67 -9.13 -3.96
CA LYS A 94 -2.30 -8.65 -5.19
C LYS A 94 -1.71 -7.31 -5.62
N LYS A 95 -1.24 -7.22 -6.85
CA LYS A 95 -0.96 -5.95 -7.51
C LYS A 95 -2.29 -5.32 -7.93
N VAL A 96 -2.58 -4.10 -7.48
CA VAL A 96 -3.87 -3.45 -7.71
C VAL A 96 -4.06 -3.00 -9.14
N THR A 97 -3.03 -2.40 -9.76
CA THR A 97 -3.19 -1.75 -11.05
C THR A 97 -1.93 -1.81 -11.91
N ASP A 98 -2.14 -1.89 -13.22
CA ASP A 98 -1.11 -1.67 -14.25
C ASP A 98 -1.19 -0.26 -14.84
N ILE A 99 -2.19 0.53 -14.44
CA ILE A 99 -2.38 1.89 -14.92
C ILE A 99 -1.30 2.80 -14.35
N GLU A 100 -0.65 3.56 -15.20
CA GLU A 100 0.17 4.70 -14.80
C GLU A 100 -0.76 5.87 -14.45
N HIS A 101 -1.14 5.99 -13.17
CA HIS A 101 -1.97 7.09 -12.67
C HIS A 101 -1.16 8.39 -12.63
N GLN A 102 0.04 8.30 -12.08
CA GLN A 102 0.96 9.42 -11.93
C GLN A 102 1.78 9.62 -13.19
N ARG A 103 1.85 10.86 -13.70
CA ARG A 103 2.81 11.21 -14.75
C ARG A 103 4.24 11.10 -14.21
N SER A 104 5.17 10.68 -15.07
CA SER A 104 6.58 10.48 -14.72
C SER A 104 7.32 11.75 -14.31
N ASP A 105 6.79 12.93 -14.69
CA ASP A 105 7.34 14.25 -14.38
C ASP A 105 6.81 14.86 -13.07
N THR A 106 6.00 14.13 -12.32
CA THR A 106 5.40 14.63 -11.07
C THR A 106 5.97 13.91 -9.84
N ALA A 107 5.84 14.56 -8.67
CA ALA A 107 6.30 14.05 -7.39
C ALA A 107 5.11 13.71 -6.46
N ASN A 108 4.02 13.16 -7.02
CA ASN A 108 2.78 12.91 -6.31
C ASN A 108 2.63 11.50 -5.74
N CYS A 109 3.66 10.65 -5.82
CA CYS A 109 3.56 9.24 -5.41
C CYS A 109 3.11 9.06 -3.94
N GLY A 110 3.59 9.89 -3.03
CA GLY A 110 3.14 9.88 -1.64
C GLY A 110 1.67 10.27 -1.50
N SER A 111 1.21 11.28 -2.23
CA SER A 111 -0.19 11.71 -2.25
C SER A 111 -1.11 10.62 -2.81
N TYR A 112 -0.72 9.96 -3.88
CA TYR A 112 -1.46 8.81 -4.43
C TYR A 112 -1.58 7.67 -3.43
N SER A 113 -0.50 7.37 -2.71
CA SER A 113 -0.48 6.30 -1.71
C SER A 113 -1.45 6.60 -0.57
N LEU A 114 -1.44 7.82 -0.04
CA LEU A 114 -2.38 8.26 0.99
C LEU A 114 -3.82 8.29 0.47
N TYR A 115 -4.02 8.75 -0.75
CA TYR A 115 -5.33 8.79 -1.40
C TYR A 115 -5.94 7.40 -1.56
N TYR A 116 -5.13 6.42 -1.99
CA TYR A 116 -5.56 5.03 -2.11
C TYR A 116 -6.05 4.48 -0.77
N ILE A 117 -5.25 4.62 0.29
CA ILE A 117 -5.61 4.15 1.62
C ILE A 117 -6.89 4.83 2.11
N TRP A 118 -6.98 6.14 1.96
CA TRP A 118 -8.15 6.91 2.38
C TRP A 118 -9.42 6.47 1.64
N LYS A 119 -9.34 6.29 0.34
CA LYS A 119 -10.48 5.84 -0.48
C LYS A 119 -10.89 4.41 -0.13
N ARG A 120 -9.92 3.53 0.10
CA ARG A 120 -10.22 2.16 0.55
C ARG A 120 -10.94 2.15 1.90
N LEU A 121 -10.50 2.95 2.83
CA LEU A 121 -11.16 3.09 4.14
C LEU A 121 -12.59 3.65 4.04
N ASN A 122 -12.88 4.42 3.00
CA ASN A 122 -14.19 5.00 2.73
C ASN A 122 -15.06 4.17 1.77
N GLY A 123 -14.68 2.94 1.48
CA GLY A 123 -15.49 1.98 0.75
C GLY A 123 -15.25 1.92 -0.76
N THR A 124 -14.31 2.67 -1.31
CA THR A 124 -13.92 2.53 -2.73
C THR A 124 -13.15 1.24 -2.91
N SER A 125 -13.52 0.42 -3.90
CA SER A 125 -12.88 -0.86 -4.16
C SER A 125 -11.50 -0.73 -4.80
N SER A 126 -10.66 -1.75 -4.65
CA SER A 126 -9.38 -1.83 -5.35
C SER A 126 -9.57 -1.90 -6.88
N GLU A 127 -10.64 -2.55 -7.34
CA GLU A 127 -10.99 -2.68 -8.75
C GLU A 127 -11.25 -1.31 -9.42
N TYR A 128 -11.76 -0.34 -8.67
CA TYR A 128 -11.92 1.02 -9.16
C TYR A 128 -10.58 1.61 -9.63
N PHE A 129 -9.52 1.43 -8.83
CA PHE A 129 -8.17 1.89 -9.16
C PHE A 129 -7.51 1.06 -10.27
N ALA A 130 -7.90 -0.19 -10.41
CA ALA A 130 -7.43 -1.05 -11.49
C ALA A 130 -8.01 -0.66 -12.85
N ASN A 131 -9.19 -0.04 -12.87
CA ASN A 131 -9.95 0.23 -14.10
C ASN A 131 -10.12 1.71 -14.42
N ASN A 132 -9.80 2.61 -13.50
CA ASN A 132 -10.00 4.06 -13.66
C ASN A 132 -8.73 4.81 -13.32
N GLN A 133 -8.28 5.65 -14.23
CA GLN A 133 -7.14 6.52 -14.00
C GLN A 133 -7.50 7.66 -13.04
N ILE A 134 -6.70 7.80 -11.99
CA ILE A 134 -6.73 8.97 -11.11
C ILE A 134 -5.65 9.94 -11.59
N ILE A 135 -6.01 11.15 -11.92
CA ILE A 135 -5.09 12.11 -12.54
C ILE A 135 -4.35 12.95 -11.49
N ASP A 136 -3.19 13.50 -11.87
CA ASP A 136 -2.36 14.32 -10.98
C ASP A 136 -3.09 15.57 -10.47
N GLU A 137 -3.99 16.14 -11.24
CA GLU A 137 -4.83 17.27 -10.83
C GLU A 137 -5.71 16.94 -9.62
N ASP A 138 -6.21 15.70 -9.53
CA ASP A 138 -6.94 15.23 -8.34
C ASP A 138 -6.03 15.15 -7.13
N MET A 139 -4.76 14.80 -7.32
CA MET A 139 -3.77 14.77 -6.24
C MET A 139 -3.40 16.16 -5.75
N GLU A 140 -3.33 17.15 -6.63
CA GLU A 140 -3.15 18.55 -6.23
C GLU A 140 -4.28 19.03 -5.33
N SER A 141 -5.52 18.71 -5.68
CA SER A 141 -6.70 19.00 -4.88
C SER A 141 -6.70 18.27 -3.54
N PHE A 142 -6.30 16.99 -3.55
CA PHE A 142 -6.19 16.17 -2.35
C PHE A 142 -5.10 16.68 -1.40
N ARG A 143 -3.96 17.08 -1.92
CA ARG A 143 -2.90 17.70 -1.12
C ARG A 143 -3.38 18.98 -0.44
N LYS A 144 -4.09 19.84 -1.16
CA LYS A 144 -4.70 21.05 -0.59
C LYS A 144 -5.70 20.72 0.51
N PHE A 145 -6.43 19.65 0.37
CA PHE A 145 -7.35 19.16 1.40
C PHE A 145 -6.61 18.66 2.65
N LEU A 146 -5.58 17.81 2.46
CA LEU A 146 -4.78 17.26 3.57
C LEU A 146 -4.03 18.35 4.33
N TRP A 147 -3.48 19.32 3.60
CA TRP A 147 -2.69 20.41 4.16
C TRP A 147 -3.53 21.67 4.33
N ARG A 148 -4.83 21.53 4.45
CA ARG A 148 -5.65 22.61 4.96
C ARG A 148 -5.17 22.96 6.35
N THR A 149 -4.25 23.86 6.30
CA THR A 149 -3.57 24.34 7.47
C THR A 149 -4.55 24.92 8.46
N HIS A 150 -4.42 24.44 9.61
CA HIS A 150 -4.73 25.17 10.81
C HIS A 150 -3.91 26.46 10.84
N LYS A 151 -4.32 27.44 10.06
CA LYS A 151 -3.82 28.79 10.27
C LYS A 151 -4.60 29.41 11.41
#